data_c35cd75d8ad8d744539bb69853eb7159
#
_entry.id   c35cd75d8ad8d744539bb69853eb7159
#
_cell.length_a   1.000
_cell.length_b   1.000
_cell.length_c   1.000
_cell.angle_alpha   90.00
_cell.angle_beta   90.00
_cell.angle_gamma   90.00
#
_symmetry.space_group_name_H-M   'P 1'
#
loop_
_entity.id
_entity.type
_entity.pdbx_description
1 polymer ?
#
loop_
_entity_poly.entity_id
_entity_poly.type
_entity_poly.pdbx_seq_one_letter_code
_entity_poly.pdbx_strand_id
1 'polypeptide(L)'
;MSIATVAKSIIQSINGGDSLTTVSLPASSFNVDCIKLVSVLLGKKLGGVYVTTSRPSSHIIAELEAAKADLSDLYFVDLVSMTVGGDTNDPRTLFIESPTMLESVLLNISLLERRLKAKKRFVVFDSVNGLNIYSEPKVLKEFINVLGNSMRIKELYSMLLTVKEQTDDELAAA
;
A
#
# COMPACT_ATOMS: atom_id res chain seq x y z
N MET A 1 2.95 -7.35 -19.00
CA MET A 1 2.97 -5.86 -19.02
C MET A 1 4.17 -5.43 -18.18
N SER A 2 4.98 -4.46 -18.64
CA SER A 2 6.13 -4.01 -17.83
C SER A 2 5.66 -3.13 -16.67
N ILE A 3 6.40 -3.13 -15.55
CA ILE A 3 6.06 -2.30 -14.39
C ILE A 3 6.05 -0.80 -14.73
N ALA A 4 6.88 -0.38 -15.70
CA ALA A 4 6.87 1.00 -16.20
C ALA A 4 5.54 1.36 -16.89
N THR A 5 4.93 0.42 -17.62
CA THR A 5 3.61 0.60 -18.23
C THR A 5 2.52 0.67 -17.17
N VAL A 6 2.59 -0.18 -16.14
CA VAL A 6 1.66 -0.15 -14.99
C VAL A 6 1.75 1.20 -14.27
N ALA A 7 2.95 1.65 -13.95
CA ALA A 7 3.16 2.94 -13.29
C ALA A 7 2.62 4.11 -14.12
N LYS A 8 2.80 4.08 -15.45
CA LYS A 8 2.24 5.10 -16.34
C LYS A 8 0.71 5.12 -16.32
N SER A 9 0.06 3.95 -16.36
CA SER A 9 -1.40 3.85 -16.25
C SER A 9 -1.89 4.39 -14.91
N ILE A 10 -1.24 4.05 -13.80
CA ILE A 10 -1.58 4.57 -12.47
C ILE A 10 -1.48 6.09 -12.42
N ILE A 11 -0.42 6.67 -12.96
CA ILE A 11 -0.26 8.14 -13.01
C ILE A 11 -1.36 8.78 -13.86
N GLN A 12 -1.79 8.14 -14.94
CA GLN A 12 -2.91 8.61 -15.76
C GLN A 12 -4.22 8.55 -14.97
N SER A 13 -4.50 7.47 -14.25
CA SER A 13 -5.67 7.33 -13.38
C SER A 13 -5.69 8.39 -12.27
N ILE A 14 -4.57 8.64 -11.61
CA ILE A 14 -4.44 9.71 -10.61
C ILE A 14 -4.75 11.09 -11.24
N ASN A 15 -4.29 11.33 -12.45
CA ASN A 15 -4.55 12.58 -13.17
C ASN A 15 -6.01 12.70 -13.65
N GLY A 16 -6.65 11.55 -13.93
CA GLY A 16 -8.06 11.46 -14.34
C GLY A 16 -9.06 11.59 -13.19
N GLY A 17 -8.59 11.56 -11.93
CA GLY A 17 -9.43 11.65 -10.75
C GLY A 17 -9.98 10.32 -10.24
N ASP A 18 -9.43 9.19 -10.72
CA ASP A 18 -9.73 7.88 -10.15
C ASP A 18 -9.25 7.82 -8.69
N SER A 19 -9.89 6.99 -7.88
CA SER A 19 -9.58 6.89 -6.45
C SER A 19 -9.05 5.53 -6.00
N LEU A 20 -9.28 4.48 -6.79
CA LEU A 20 -8.90 3.11 -6.43
C LEU A 20 -8.50 2.31 -7.66
N THR A 21 -7.46 1.50 -7.53
CA THR A 21 -7.03 0.53 -8.56
C THR A 21 -6.48 -0.72 -7.88
N THR A 22 -6.83 -1.88 -8.42
CA THR A 22 -6.19 -3.15 -8.08
C THR A 22 -5.10 -3.45 -9.09
N VAL A 23 -3.92 -3.81 -8.61
CA VAL A 23 -2.75 -4.15 -9.43
C VAL A 23 -2.33 -5.58 -9.10
N SER A 24 -2.52 -6.50 -10.04
CA SER A 24 -2.14 -7.89 -9.89
C SER A 24 -0.73 -8.12 -10.44
N LEU A 25 0.20 -8.56 -9.58
CA LEU A 25 1.60 -8.78 -9.90
C LEU A 25 1.96 -10.27 -9.76
N PRO A 26 2.87 -10.81 -10.61
CA PRO A 26 3.31 -12.20 -10.50
C PRO A 26 4.03 -12.47 -9.18
N ALA A 27 3.80 -13.61 -8.54
CA ALA A 27 4.46 -13.99 -7.28
C ALA A 27 6.00 -13.96 -7.40
N SER A 28 6.54 -14.40 -8.54
CA SER A 28 7.98 -14.47 -8.79
C SER A 28 8.71 -13.13 -8.79
N SER A 29 8.02 -12.03 -9.08
CA SER A 29 8.59 -10.68 -9.14
C SER A 29 7.90 -9.70 -8.20
N PHE A 30 6.94 -10.15 -7.41
CA PHE A 30 6.04 -9.30 -6.62
C PHE A 30 6.80 -8.23 -5.82
N ASN A 31 7.73 -8.62 -4.96
CA ASN A 31 8.47 -7.68 -4.11
C ASN A 31 9.26 -6.65 -4.94
N VAL A 32 9.97 -7.11 -5.97
CA VAL A 32 10.77 -6.24 -6.84
C VAL A 32 9.89 -5.25 -7.60
N ASP A 33 8.74 -5.71 -8.07
CA ASP A 33 7.82 -4.88 -8.84
C ASP A 33 7.08 -3.88 -7.95
N CYS A 34 6.74 -4.23 -6.69
CA CYS A 34 6.24 -3.28 -5.70
C CYS A 34 7.22 -2.14 -5.46
N ILE A 35 8.51 -2.46 -5.22
CA ILE A 35 9.56 -1.45 -5.00
C ILE A 35 9.73 -0.55 -6.23
N LYS A 36 9.79 -1.13 -7.43
CA LYS A 36 9.90 -0.36 -8.68
C LYS A 36 8.71 0.57 -8.88
N LEU A 37 7.49 0.08 -8.65
CA LEU A 37 6.27 0.86 -8.78
C LEU A 37 6.29 2.08 -7.87
N VAL A 38 6.52 1.86 -6.57
CA VAL A 38 6.57 2.94 -5.58
C VAL A 38 7.71 3.92 -5.89
N SER A 39 8.89 3.43 -6.26
CA SER A 39 10.01 4.30 -6.66
C SER A 39 9.68 5.21 -7.83
N VAL A 40 8.94 4.71 -8.84
CA VAL A 40 8.50 5.55 -9.98
C VAL A 40 7.52 6.63 -9.52
N LEU A 41 6.57 6.30 -8.64
CA LEU A 41 5.59 7.27 -8.12
C LEU A 41 6.29 8.38 -7.32
N LEU A 42 7.21 8.02 -6.41
CA LEU A 42 8.01 8.98 -5.65
C LEU A 42 8.88 9.84 -6.57
N GLY A 43 9.48 9.25 -7.61
CA GLY A 43 10.22 9.99 -8.64
C GLY A 43 9.39 11.01 -9.41
N LYS A 44 8.07 10.85 -9.44
CA LYS A 44 7.10 11.81 -10.00
C LYS A 44 6.59 12.83 -8.96
N LYS A 45 7.24 12.89 -7.80
CA LYS A 45 6.92 13.81 -6.70
C LYS A 45 5.52 13.59 -6.10
N LEU A 46 5.04 12.35 -6.09
CA LEU A 46 3.89 11.97 -5.28
C LEU A 46 4.36 11.67 -3.86
N GLY A 47 3.53 12.02 -2.86
CA GLY A 47 3.71 11.56 -1.49
C GLY A 47 2.83 10.34 -1.21
N GLY A 48 3.21 9.48 -0.27
CA GLY A 48 2.45 8.27 -0.06
C GLY A 48 2.46 7.69 1.35
N VAL A 49 1.50 6.80 1.57
CA VAL A 49 1.45 5.88 2.71
C VAL A 49 1.56 4.45 2.19
N TYR A 50 2.55 3.72 2.67
CA TYR A 50 2.76 2.31 2.36
C TYR A 50 2.22 1.45 3.50
N VAL A 51 1.20 0.67 3.24
CA VAL A 51 0.63 -0.30 4.18
C VAL A 51 1.21 -1.66 3.87
N THR A 52 2.02 -2.20 4.78
CA THR A 52 2.58 -3.54 4.61
C THR A 52 1.86 -4.56 5.46
N THR A 53 1.49 -5.68 4.84
CA THR A 53 0.76 -6.80 5.45
C THR A 53 1.52 -8.12 5.36
N SER A 54 2.64 -8.14 4.66
CA SER A 54 3.38 -9.36 4.34
C SER A 54 4.85 -9.34 4.79
N ARG A 55 5.44 -8.15 4.91
CA ARG A 55 6.87 -7.96 5.27
C ARG A 55 7.04 -6.78 6.22
N PRO A 56 8.03 -6.82 7.15
CA PRO A 56 8.41 -5.67 7.95
C PRO A 56 8.73 -4.43 7.10
N SER A 57 8.27 -3.27 7.53
CA SER A 57 8.55 -1.99 6.86
C SER A 57 10.03 -1.69 6.73
N SER A 58 10.86 -2.13 7.69
CA SER A 58 12.31 -1.98 7.66
C SER A 58 12.95 -2.61 6.41
N HIS A 59 12.46 -3.77 5.96
CA HIS A 59 12.94 -4.41 4.72
C HIS A 59 12.56 -3.61 3.48
N ILE A 60 11.33 -3.10 3.44
CA ILE A 60 10.83 -2.29 2.32
C ILE A 60 11.59 -0.97 2.23
N ILE A 61 11.83 -0.33 3.37
CA ILE A 61 12.63 0.90 3.45
C ILE A 61 14.04 0.66 2.90
N ALA A 62 14.72 -0.40 3.34
CA ALA A 62 16.07 -0.74 2.87
C ALA A 62 16.11 -1.00 1.35
N GLU A 63 15.10 -1.68 0.79
CA GLU A 63 15.00 -1.93 -0.65
C GLU A 63 14.75 -0.64 -1.44
N LEU A 64 13.88 0.25 -0.94
CA LEU A 64 13.62 1.55 -1.56
C LEU A 64 14.84 2.47 -1.51
N GLU A 65 15.60 2.47 -0.40
CA GLU A 65 16.86 3.20 -0.25
C GLU A 65 17.93 2.66 -1.22
N ALA A 66 18.05 1.33 -1.35
CA ALA A 66 18.93 0.70 -2.32
C ALA A 66 18.55 1.06 -3.77
N ALA A 67 17.26 1.25 -4.05
CA ALA A 67 16.75 1.76 -5.33
C ALA A 67 16.91 3.28 -5.49
N LYS A 68 17.50 3.98 -4.51
CA LYS A 68 17.70 5.44 -4.48
C LYS A 68 16.39 6.23 -4.59
N ALA A 69 15.30 5.70 -4.05
CA ALA A 69 14.02 6.39 -3.97
C ALA A 69 14.08 7.50 -2.91
N ASP A 70 13.43 8.63 -3.19
CA ASP A 70 13.29 9.73 -2.24
C ASP A 70 12.15 9.42 -1.26
N LEU A 71 12.49 9.06 -0.02
CA LEU A 71 11.54 8.69 1.04
C LEU A 71 11.06 9.87 1.89
N SER A 72 11.41 11.10 1.54
CA SER A 72 11.12 12.30 2.35
C SER A 72 9.63 12.56 2.56
N ASP A 73 8.77 12.03 1.69
CA ASP A 73 7.31 12.13 1.77
C ASP A 73 6.63 10.75 1.62
N LEU A 74 7.27 9.72 2.19
CA LEU A 74 6.73 8.36 2.30
C LEU A 74 6.67 7.93 3.76
N TYR A 75 5.50 7.49 4.19
CA TYR A 75 5.23 6.96 5.53
C TYR A 75 4.71 5.53 5.45
N PHE A 76 4.76 4.81 6.58
CA PHE A 76 4.42 3.39 6.62
C PHE A 76 3.38 3.08 7.69
N VAL A 77 2.49 2.14 7.38
CA VAL A 77 1.67 1.42 8.36
C VAL A 77 2.09 -0.04 8.29
N ASP A 78 2.63 -0.54 9.39
CA ASP A 78 3.23 -1.88 9.46
C ASP A 78 2.39 -2.81 10.34
N LEU A 79 1.81 -3.83 9.71
CA LEU A 79 0.97 -4.84 10.36
C LEU A 79 1.76 -6.12 10.72
N VAL A 80 3.07 -6.14 10.47
CA VAL A 80 3.88 -7.35 10.53
C VAL A 80 4.89 -7.31 11.66
N SER A 81 5.63 -6.21 11.79
CA SER A 81 6.81 -6.15 12.67
C SER A 81 6.50 -6.48 14.13
N MET A 82 5.38 -6.01 14.68
CA MET A 82 5.02 -6.31 16.07
C MET A 82 4.72 -7.80 16.27
N THR A 83 4.10 -8.45 15.29
CA THR A 83 3.76 -9.88 15.36
C THR A 83 5.00 -10.78 15.29
N VAL A 84 6.02 -10.37 14.53
CA VAL A 84 7.25 -11.18 14.35
C VAL A 84 8.42 -10.74 15.22
N GLY A 85 8.22 -9.76 16.12
CA GLY A 85 9.28 -9.24 16.99
C GLY A 85 10.33 -8.42 16.25
N GLY A 86 9.94 -7.73 15.18
CA GLY A 86 10.82 -6.85 14.40
C GLY A 86 11.09 -5.51 15.08
N ASP A 87 11.99 -4.71 14.49
CA ASP A 87 12.30 -3.36 14.96
C ASP A 87 11.10 -2.42 14.72
N THR A 88 10.74 -1.69 15.77
CA THR A 88 9.58 -0.77 15.79
C THR A 88 9.99 0.69 16.07
N ASN A 89 11.23 1.08 15.74
CA ASN A 89 11.78 2.40 16.07
C ASN A 89 11.82 3.41 14.92
N ASP A 90 11.32 3.08 13.71
CA ASP A 90 11.34 4.03 12.60
C ASP A 90 10.27 5.14 12.80
N PRO A 91 10.65 6.43 12.81
CA PRO A 91 9.73 7.56 13.06
C PRO A 91 8.74 7.80 11.90
N ARG A 92 8.96 7.20 10.74
CA ARG A 92 8.06 7.26 9.57
C ARG A 92 7.00 6.18 9.61
N THR A 93 7.08 5.24 10.56
CA THR A 93 6.23 4.05 10.61
C THR A 93 5.30 4.09 11.83
N LEU A 94 4.02 3.81 11.59
CA LEU A 94 3.06 3.46 12.63
C LEU A 94 2.87 1.95 12.63
N PHE A 95 3.10 1.32 13.77
CA PHE A 95 3.04 -0.13 13.94
C PHE A 95 1.68 -0.53 14.49
N ILE A 96 1.08 -1.56 13.93
CA ILE A 96 -0.21 -2.12 14.37
C ILE A 96 0.05 -3.47 15.06
N GLU A 97 -0.54 -3.65 16.24
CA GLU A 97 -0.29 -4.83 17.09
C GLU A 97 -0.80 -6.14 16.45
N SER A 98 -1.88 -6.06 15.68
CA SER A 98 -2.46 -7.23 15.03
C SER A 98 -3.02 -6.90 13.65
N PRO A 99 -2.76 -7.74 12.64
CA PRO A 99 -3.29 -7.56 11.28
C PRO A 99 -4.83 -7.67 11.20
N THR A 100 -5.49 -8.13 12.26
CA THR A 100 -6.96 -8.17 12.35
C THR A 100 -7.57 -6.80 12.70
N MET A 101 -6.77 -5.84 13.14
CA MET A 101 -7.22 -4.51 13.54
C MET A 101 -7.42 -3.56 12.35
N LEU A 102 -8.31 -3.90 11.41
CA LEU A 102 -8.51 -3.17 10.15
C LEU A 102 -8.95 -1.70 10.38
N GLU A 103 -9.71 -1.42 11.42
CA GLU A 103 -10.09 -0.05 11.79
C GLU A 103 -8.86 0.80 12.17
N SER A 104 -7.89 0.19 12.86
CA SER A 104 -6.63 0.85 13.19
C SER A 104 -5.82 1.18 11.94
N VAL A 105 -5.90 0.36 10.88
CA VAL A 105 -5.24 0.67 9.59
C VAL A 105 -5.79 1.97 9.01
N LEU A 106 -7.10 2.12 8.92
CA LEU A 106 -7.75 3.34 8.40
C LEU A 106 -7.40 4.58 9.23
N LEU A 107 -7.39 4.45 10.56
CA LEU A 107 -7.00 5.52 11.47
C LEU A 107 -5.55 5.93 11.24
N ASN A 108 -4.63 4.99 11.17
CA ASN A 108 -3.20 5.26 10.98
C ASN A 108 -2.91 5.88 9.61
N ILE A 109 -3.56 5.42 8.54
CA ILE A 109 -3.51 6.09 7.23
C ILE A 109 -3.95 7.55 7.37
N SER A 110 -5.06 7.80 8.08
CA SER A 110 -5.60 9.16 8.28
C SER A 110 -4.67 10.07 9.09
N LEU A 111 -3.89 9.52 10.00
CA LEU A 111 -2.88 10.27 10.75
C LEU A 111 -1.66 10.61 9.89
N LEU A 112 -1.19 9.65 9.08
CA LEU A 112 -0.01 9.82 8.24
C LEU A 112 -0.30 10.70 7.03
N GLU A 113 -1.48 10.61 6.42
CA GLU A 113 -1.83 11.42 5.25
C GLU A 113 -1.74 12.93 5.53
N ARG A 114 -1.97 13.35 6.79
CA ARG A 114 -1.84 14.75 7.23
C ARG A 114 -0.38 15.24 7.26
N ARG A 115 0.58 14.32 7.26
CA ARG A 115 2.01 14.63 7.22
C ARG A 115 2.54 14.78 5.80
N LEU A 116 1.81 14.28 4.81
CA LEU A 116 2.19 14.35 3.40
C LEU A 116 2.17 15.78 2.89
N LYS A 117 3.24 16.17 2.20
CA LYS A 117 3.44 17.52 1.64
C LYS A 117 3.05 17.60 0.17
N ALA A 118 3.12 16.49 -0.54
CA ALA A 118 2.81 16.42 -1.96
C ALA A 118 1.33 16.74 -2.23
N LYS A 119 1.07 17.44 -3.34
CA LYS A 119 -0.31 17.73 -3.80
C LYS A 119 -1.03 16.48 -4.27
N LYS A 120 -0.30 15.56 -4.92
CA LYS A 120 -0.84 14.27 -5.36
C LYS A 120 -0.33 13.19 -4.42
N ARG A 121 -1.26 12.42 -3.88
CA ARG A 121 -0.99 11.51 -2.78
C ARG A 121 -1.55 10.14 -3.08
N PHE A 122 -0.86 9.10 -2.62
CA PHE A 122 -1.31 7.73 -2.78
C PHE A 122 -1.25 6.96 -1.46
N VAL A 123 -2.01 5.88 -1.41
CA VAL A 123 -1.83 4.81 -0.45
C VAL A 123 -1.67 3.50 -1.21
N VAL A 124 -0.72 2.67 -0.81
CA VAL A 124 -0.49 1.35 -1.37
C VAL A 124 -0.64 0.27 -0.30
N PHE A 125 -1.38 -0.78 -0.62
CA PHE A 125 -1.51 -1.99 0.20
C PHE A 125 -0.69 -3.11 -0.40
N ASP A 126 0.31 -3.56 0.32
CA ASP A 126 1.21 -4.67 -0.05
C ASP A 126 1.12 -5.80 1.01
N SER A 127 0.33 -6.80 0.76
CA SER A 127 -0.66 -7.07 -0.27
C SER A 127 -2.03 -7.31 0.35
N VAL A 128 -3.10 -7.19 -0.44
CA VAL A 128 -4.45 -7.55 0.04
C VAL A 128 -4.52 -9.03 0.42
N ASN A 129 -3.78 -9.90 -0.27
CA ASN A 129 -3.67 -11.31 0.05
C ASN A 129 -3.17 -11.57 1.48
N GLY A 130 -2.27 -10.72 2.00
CA GLY A 130 -1.81 -10.81 3.38
C GLY A 130 -2.94 -10.59 4.40
N LEU A 131 -3.88 -9.70 4.12
CA LEU A 131 -5.05 -9.48 4.98
C LEU A 131 -6.03 -10.65 4.93
N ASN A 132 -6.14 -11.34 3.81
CA ASN A 132 -7.04 -12.49 3.64
C ASN A 132 -6.69 -13.69 4.55
N ILE A 133 -5.43 -13.76 5.00
CA ILE A 133 -4.97 -14.78 5.95
C ILE A 133 -5.61 -14.58 7.35
N TYR A 134 -5.89 -13.33 7.71
CA TYR A 134 -6.31 -12.94 9.06
C TYR A 134 -7.77 -12.50 9.16
N SER A 135 -8.47 -12.35 8.04
CA SER A 135 -9.82 -11.81 7.99
C SER A 135 -10.71 -12.64 7.09
N GLU A 136 -11.98 -12.80 7.48
CA GLU A 136 -12.97 -13.44 6.63
C GLU A 136 -13.20 -12.62 5.35
N PRO A 137 -13.44 -13.25 4.18
CA PRO A 137 -13.64 -12.55 2.90
C PRO A 137 -14.69 -11.45 2.95
N LYS A 138 -15.79 -11.67 3.68
CA LYS A 138 -16.85 -10.66 3.86
C LYS A 138 -16.34 -9.42 4.58
N VAL A 139 -15.57 -9.60 5.67
CA VAL A 139 -15.00 -8.49 6.45
C VAL A 139 -13.99 -7.70 5.61
N LEU A 140 -13.16 -8.42 4.85
CA LEU A 140 -12.19 -7.79 3.96
C LEU A 140 -12.88 -6.99 2.84
N LYS A 141 -13.95 -7.51 2.26
CA LYS A 141 -14.74 -6.78 1.25
C LYS A 141 -15.35 -5.51 1.82
N GLU A 142 -15.94 -5.56 3.01
CA GLU A 142 -16.46 -4.40 3.71
C GLU A 142 -15.35 -3.37 3.99
N PHE A 143 -14.19 -3.83 4.43
CA PHE A 143 -13.02 -2.98 4.66
C PHE A 143 -12.56 -2.28 3.38
N ILE A 144 -12.44 -2.99 2.26
CA ILE A 144 -12.03 -2.41 0.97
C ILE A 144 -13.04 -1.35 0.52
N ASN A 145 -14.33 -1.58 0.69
CA ASN A 145 -15.37 -0.60 0.37
C ASN A 145 -15.26 0.67 1.24
N VAL A 146 -15.08 0.51 2.55
CA VAL A 146 -14.89 1.63 3.48
C VAL A 146 -13.59 2.39 3.15
N LEU A 147 -12.51 1.67 2.88
CA LEU A 147 -11.24 2.23 2.45
C LEU A 147 -11.41 3.08 1.18
N GLY A 148 -11.99 2.52 0.12
CA GLY A 148 -12.18 3.22 -1.15
C GLY A 148 -12.97 4.52 -0.99
N ASN A 149 -14.07 4.48 -0.23
CA ASN A 149 -14.87 5.67 0.06
C ASN A 149 -14.11 6.71 0.90
N SER A 150 -13.39 6.27 1.93
CA SER A 150 -12.60 7.13 2.79
C SER A 150 -11.46 7.81 2.02
N MET A 151 -10.76 7.06 1.18
CA MET A 151 -9.65 7.58 0.38
C MET A 151 -10.14 8.57 -0.69
N ARG A 152 -11.31 8.31 -1.29
CA ARG A 152 -11.94 9.25 -2.24
C ARG A 152 -12.22 10.60 -1.59
N ILE A 153 -12.80 10.61 -0.38
CA ILE A 153 -13.10 11.85 0.37
C ILE A 153 -11.80 12.61 0.71
N LYS A 154 -10.71 11.89 0.95
CA LYS A 154 -9.39 12.45 1.28
C LYS A 154 -8.55 12.83 0.06
N GLU A 155 -9.06 12.60 -1.14
CA GLU A 155 -8.30 12.79 -2.39
C GLU A 155 -6.98 12.00 -2.41
N LEU A 156 -7.00 10.78 -1.83
CA LEU A 156 -5.91 9.83 -1.86
C LEU A 156 -6.19 8.75 -2.91
N TYR A 157 -5.21 8.50 -3.77
CA TYR A 157 -5.30 7.41 -4.73
C TYR A 157 -4.87 6.09 -4.09
N SER A 158 -5.75 5.11 -4.08
CA SER A 158 -5.51 3.81 -3.45
C SER A 158 -5.08 2.75 -4.46
N MET A 159 -3.96 2.09 -4.18
CA MET A 159 -3.48 0.94 -4.93
C MET A 159 -3.54 -0.31 -4.06
N LEU A 160 -4.34 -1.28 -4.48
CA LEU A 160 -4.43 -2.59 -3.85
C LEU A 160 -3.54 -3.56 -4.65
N LEU A 161 -2.41 -3.94 -4.10
CA LEU A 161 -1.53 -4.91 -4.74
C LEU A 161 -2.00 -6.32 -4.38
N THR A 162 -2.09 -7.18 -5.39
CA THR A 162 -2.46 -8.59 -5.23
C THR A 162 -1.43 -9.49 -5.92
N VAL A 163 -1.19 -10.64 -5.34
CA VAL A 163 -0.36 -11.69 -5.94
C VAL A 163 -1.23 -12.47 -6.91
N LYS A 164 -0.88 -12.43 -8.20
CA LYS A 164 -1.70 -12.96 -9.30
C LYS A 164 -2.10 -14.43 -9.09
N GLU A 165 -1.17 -15.25 -8.63
CA GLU A 165 -1.37 -16.69 -8.42
C GLU A 165 -2.13 -17.02 -7.12
N GLN A 166 -2.43 -16.02 -6.29
CA GLN A 166 -3.13 -16.16 -5.01
C GLN A 166 -4.45 -15.38 -4.98
N THR A 167 -4.87 -14.83 -6.10
CA THR A 167 -6.10 -14.03 -6.18
C THR A 167 -7.23 -14.95 -6.60
N ASP A 168 -8.14 -15.26 -5.67
CA ASP A 168 -9.38 -15.96 -5.95
C ASP A 168 -10.36 -15.03 -6.68
N ASP A 169 -11.29 -15.60 -7.47
CA ASP A 169 -12.28 -14.85 -8.25
C ASP A 169 -13.14 -13.90 -7.39
N GLU A 170 -13.32 -14.19 -6.11
CA GLU A 170 -14.04 -13.33 -5.15
C GLU A 170 -13.29 -12.04 -4.80
N LEU A 171 -11.96 -12.09 -4.74
CA LEU A 171 -11.11 -10.89 -4.51
C LEU A 171 -10.96 -10.03 -5.78
N ALA A 172 -11.05 -10.64 -6.94
CA ALA A 172 -10.99 -9.93 -8.22
C ALA A 172 -12.27 -9.14 -8.53
N ALA A 173 -13.40 -9.48 -7.89
CA ALA A 173 -14.72 -8.89 -8.08
C ALA A 173 -15.10 -7.83 -7.01
N ALA A 174 -14.20 -7.55 -6.04
CA ALA A 174 -14.41 -6.56 -4.97
C ALA A 174 -13.89 -5.20 -5.37
#